data_98ec8ab1274ea3bbce71ea49b458bfa3
#
_entry.id   98ec8ab1274ea3bbce71ea49b458bfa3
#
_cell.length_a   1.000
_cell.length_b   1.000
_cell.length_c   1.000
_cell.angle_alpha   90.00
_cell.angle_beta   90.00
_cell.angle_gamma   90.00
#
_symmetry.space_group_name_H-M   'P 1'
#
loop_
_entity.id
_entity.type
_entity.pdbx_description
1 polymer ?
#
loop_
_entity_poly.entity_id
_entity_poly.type
_entity_poly.pdbx_seq_one_letter_code
_entity_poly.pdbx_strand_id
1 'polypeptide(L)'
;ILTGLTGLYYLLVSDDDQYKDQSEFIKDNNFIIPTAAGVPILIPIPFEIGLLFKTIPERILDKTVGESSTRDVAQTVARGVTSTLEINPLGIQAAAPVIESYLNYSFFTGRPIVPYYIDQNVIPMLQSRLDSSVISQAVAEFLDKGNIKVSPLKIDHILTGYGGTLGTYVLDAVDALLRNVVLPQDNTTVLPKMKLTEYPLIKRFFAKEFPAGPAEDFYEIKNRIDELVGSLNQLNRQGRTDEAVAFIELHGSMLGMKDAVNELAKELSNLNRLERQVLTADMTAEEKRDLQDQIRSTKMVILKSEGAKFLRQEAQLPTMEVRPLN
;
A
#
# COMPACT_ATOMS: atom_id res chain seq x y z
N ILE A 1 27.94 0.63 -16.49
CA ILE A 1 27.47 2.04 -16.64
C ILE A 1 26.13 2.21 -15.96
N LEU A 2 25.08 1.43 -16.31
CA LEU A 2 23.74 1.56 -15.72
C LEU A 2 23.74 1.40 -14.19
N THR A 3 24.39 0.36 -13.67
CA THR A 3 24.52 0.12 -12.21
C THR A 3 25.28 1.25 -11.51
N GLY A 4 26.30 1.83 -12.16
CA GLY A 4 27.02 2.98 -11.61
C GLY A 4 26.16 4.25 -11.56
N LEU A 5 25.31 4.46 -12.56
CA LEU A 5 24.34 5.57 -12.57
C LEU A 5 23.27 5.37 -11.49
N THR A 6 22.83 4.14 -11.27
CA THR A 6 21.90 3.82 -10.17
C THR A 6 22.52 4.11 -8.81
N GLY A 7 23.80 3.73 -8.59
CA GLY A 7 24.48 4.04 -7.34
C GLY A 7 24.62 5.54 -7.11
N LEU A 8 24.94 6.32 -8.14
CA LEU A 8 24.98 7.78 -8.05
C LEU A 8 23.60 8.37 -7.76
N TYR A 9 22.57 7.90 -8.47
CA TYR A 9 21.18 8.29 -8.21
C TYR A 9 20.78 8.02 -6.77
N TYR A 10 21.03 6.79 -6.28
CA TYR A 10 20.72 6.40 -4.90
C TYR A 10 21.37 7.34 -3.87
N LEU A 11 22.65 7.61 -4.02
CA LEU A 11 23.37 8.55 -3.12
C LEU A 11 22.79 9.98 -3.14
N LEU A 12 22.14 10.38 -4.23
CA LEU A 12 21.53 11.71 -4.33
C LEU A 12 20.14 11.79 -3.70
N VAL A 13 19.39 10.68 -3.65
CA VAL A 13 17.98 10.69 -3.24
C VAL A 13 17.69 9.92 -1.95
N SER A 14 18.57 9.01 -1.51
CA SER A 14 18.32 8.13 -0.37
C SER A 14 18.06 8.85 0.95
N ASP A 15 18.64 10.02 1.14
CA ASP A 15 18.43 10.84 2.34
C ASP A 15 17.23 11.77 2.27
N ASP A 16 16.61 11.92 1.10
CA ASP A 16 15.46 12.81 0.93
C ASP A 16 14.18 12.18 1.48
N ASP A 17 13.41 12.96 2.27
CA ASP A 17 12.16 12.50 2.88
C ASP A 17 11.12 12.10 1.83
N GLN A 18 11.10 12.77 0.68
CA GLN A 18 10.17 12.42 -0.40
C GLN A 18 10.48 11.05 -1.02
N TYR A 19 11.75 10.62 -1.00
CA TYR A 19 12.15 9.27 -1.40
C TYR A 19 11.82 8.26 -0.30
N LYS A 20 12.19 8.55 0.95
CA LYS A 20 11.98 7.67 2.10
C LYS A 20 10.51 7.34 2.33
N ASP A 21 9.63 8.32 2.14
CA ASP A 21 8.18 8.18 2.33
C ASP A 21 7.50 7.27 1.29
N GLN A 22 8.14 6.98 0.15
CA GLN A 22 7.54 6.12 -0.86
C GLN A 22 7.54 4.66 -0.42
N SER A 23 6.47 3.94 -0.78
CA SER A 23 6.41 2.50 -0.58
C SER A 23 7.51 1.78 -1.37
N GLU A 24 7.93 0.62 -0.89
CA GLU A 24 8.94 -0.20 -1.55
C GLU A 24 8.56 -0.52 -3.00
N PHE A 25 7.27 -0.76 -3.26
CA PHE A 25 6.78 -0.99 -4.61
C PHE A 25 7.03 0.22 -5.54
N ILE A 26 6.84 1.44 -5.07
CA ILE A 26 7.11 2.66 -5.86
C ILE A 26 8.61 2.83 -6.08
N LYS A 27 9.42 2.62 -5.05
CA LYS A 27 10.89 2.66 -5.13
C LYS A 27 11.41 1.65 -6.15
N ASP A 28 10.91 0.43 -6.13
CA ASP A 28 11.36 -0.65 -7.02
C ASP A 28 11.03 -0.41 -8.50
N ASN A 29 9.92 0.27 -8.79
CA ASN A 29 9.40 0.38 -10.16
C ASN A 29 9.62 1.76 -10.81
N ASN A 30 10.18 2.73 -10.08
CA ASN A 30 10.34 4.10 -10.59
C ASN A 30 11.68 4.70 -10.17
N PHE A 31 12.24 5.60 -10.99
CA PHE A 31 13.13 6.63 -10.49
C PHE A 31 12.29 7.73 -9.85
N ILE A 32 12.64 8.13 -8.64
CA ILE A 32 11.94 9.13 -7.83
C ILE A 32 12.78 10.41 -7.85
N ILE A 33 12.21 11.51 -8.31
CA ILE A 33 12.89 12.80 -8.37
C ILE A 33 12.20 13.73 -7.37
N PRO A 34 12.84 14.04 -6.22
CA PRO A 34 12.31 15.01 -5.27
C PRO A 34 12.10 16.37 -5.91
N THR A 35 11.05 17.08 -5.50
CA THR A 35 10.72 18.40 -6.01
C THR A 35 10.52 19.41 -4.90
N ALA A 36 10.74 20.69 -5.19
CA ALA A 36 10.47 21.77 -4.25
C ALA A 36 8.97 21.93 -3.89
N ALA A 37 8.09 21.34 -4.69
CA ALA A 37 6.65 21.35 -4.45
C ALA A 37 6.19 20.30 -3.43
N GLY A 38 7.08 19.45 -2.91
CA GLY A 38 6.79 18.43 -1.91
C GLY A 38 6.16 17.14 -2.49
N VAL A 39 5.87 17.09 -3.79
CA VAL A 39 5.35 15.91 -4.47
C VAL A 39 6.40 15.44 -5.50
N PRO A 40 7.04 14.28 -5.30
CA PRO A 40 8.10 13.83 -6.20
C PRO A 40 7.56 13.37 -7.56
N ILE A 41 8.39 13.54 -8.58
CA ILE A 41 8.14 13.04 -9.92
C ILE A 41 8.59 11.57 -9.99
N LEU A 42 7.76 10.73 -10.58
CA LEU A 42 8.02 9.31 -10.79
C LEU A 42 8.34 9.07 -12.26
N ILE A 43 9.49 8.47 -12.57
CA ILE A 43 9.83 8.02 -13.92
C ILE A 43 9.73 6.49 -13.91
N PRO A 44 8.67 5.90 -14.52
CA PRO A 44 8.49 4.46 -14.56
C PRO A 44 9.62 3.76 -15.33
N ILE A 45 10.08 2.65 -14.81
CA ILE A 45 11.16 1.84 -15.40
C ILE A 45 10.54 0.54 -15.93
N PRO A 46 10.93 0.07 -17.14
CA PRO A 46 10.56 -1.26 -17.59
C PRO A 46 11.00 -2.31 -16.58
N PHE A 47 10.08 -3.20 -16.19
CA PHE A 47 10.25 -4.09 -15.04
C PHE A 47 11.55 -4.92 -15.10
N GLU A 48 11.84 -5.54 -16.23
CA GLU A 48 13.02 -6.41 -16.40
C GLU A 48 14.33 -5.63 -16.26
N ILE A 49 14.38 -4.44 -16.84
CA ILE A 49 15.56 -3.56 -16.78
C ILE A 49 15.67 -2.95 -15.39
N GLY A 50 14.55 -2.53 -14.80
CA GLY A 50 14.49 -1.95 -13.47
C GLY A 50 15.01 -2.91 -12.42
N LEU A 51 14.56 -4.16 -12.42
CA LEU A 51 14.98 -5.15 -11.46
C LEU A 51 16.49 -5.37 -11.46
N LEU A 52 17.09 -5.56 -12.65
CA LEU A 52 18.52 -5.90 -12.76
C LEU A 52 19.45 -4.72 -12.52
N PHE A 53 19.10 -3.54 -13.02
CA PHE A 53 20.02 -2.40 -13.06
C PHE A 53 19.70 -1.29 -12.06
N LYS A 54 18.54 -1.31 -11.46
CA LYS A 54 18.13 -0.36 -10.42
C LYS A 54 17.83 -1.06 -9.10
N THR A 55 16.78 -1.87 -9.02
CA THR A 55 16.24 -2.38 -7.76
C THR A 55 17.24 -3.24 -6.99
N ILE A 56 17.87 -4.23 -7.63
CA ILE A 56 18.88 -5.07 -6.96
C ILE A 56 20.08 -4.25 -6.49
N PRO A 57 20.71 -3.38 -7.31
CA PRO A 57 21.80 -2.53 -6.83
C PRO A 57 21.40 -1.59 -5.68
N GLU A 58 20.22 -0.98 -5.71
CA GLU A 58 19.73 -0.12 -4.61
C GLU A 58 19.58 -0.92 -3.32
N ARG A 59 18.95 -2.10 -3.36
CA ARG A 59 18.78 -2.96 -2.19
C ARG A 59 20.11 -3.45 -1.59
N ILE A 60 21.11 -3.66 -2.44
CA ILE A 60 22.46 -3.97 -1.96
C ILE A 60 23.08 -2.77 -1.26
N LEU A 61 22.88 -1.56 -1.78
CA LEU A 61 23.35 -0.32 -1.15
C LEU A 61 22.63 -0.05 0.17
N ASP A 62 21.30 -0.17 0.21
CA ASP A 62 20.50 -0.06 1.44
C ASP A 62 21.02 -1.00 2.53
N LYS A 63 21.35 -2.22 2.16
CA LYS A 63 21.92 -3.20 3.09
C LYS A 63 23.31 -2.82 3.59
N THR A 64 24.16 -2.26 2.73
CA THR A 64 25.52 -1.84 3.11
C THR A 64 25.51 -0.61 4.01
N VAL A 65 24.49 0.23 3.87
CA VAL A 65 24.27 1.41 4.73
C VAL A 65 23.51 1.04 6.02
N GLY A 66 22.94 -0.18 6.11
CA GLY A 66 22.26 -0.70 7.31
C GLY A 66 20.76 -0.46 7.35
N GLU A 67 20.14 -0.03 6.24
CA GLU A 67 18.71 0.31 6.18
C GLU A 67 17.80 -0.84 5.73
N SER A 68 18.33 -1.90 5.09
CA SER A 68 17.52 -3.03 4.64
C SER A 68 18.01 -4.41 5.09
N SER A 69 17.09 -5.35 5.24
CA SER A 69 17.41 -6.73 5.64
C SER A 69 17.74 -7.63 4.44
N THR A 70 18.46 -8.73 4.68
CA THR A 70 18.73 -9.75 3.66
C THR A 70 17.43 -10.38 3.13
N ARG A 71 16.38 -10.40 3.97
CA ARG A 71 15.05 -10.92 3.62
C ARG A 71 14.37 -10.06 2.56
N ASP A 72 14.54 -8.73 2.62
CA ASP A 72 13.94 -7.79 1.67
C ASP A 72 14.56 -7.95 0.28
N VAL A 73 15.89 -8.09 0.21
CA VAL A 73 16.59 -8.39 -1.06
C VAL A 73 16.10 -9.71 -1.64
N ALA A 74 16.02 -10.76 -0.83
CA ALA A 74 15.55 -12.07 -1.28
C ALA A 74 14.08 -12.04 -1.74
N GLN A 75 13.21 -11.34 -1.04
CA GLN A 75 11.80 -11.17 -1.43
C GLN A 75 11.65 -10.36 -2.73
N THR A 76 12.45 -9.31 -2.92
CA THR A 76 12.43 -8.51 -4.14
C THR A 76 12.87 -9.33 -5.35
N VAL A 77 13.95 -10.10 -5.21
CA VAL A 77 14.41 -11.02 -6.26
C VAL A 77 13.36 -12.11 -6.53
N ALA A 78 12.78 -12.71 -5.48
CA ALA A 78 11.76 -13.72 -5.63
C ALA A 78 10.51 -13.19 -6.34
N ARG A 79 10.01 -11.99 -5.97
CA ARG A 79 8.89 -11.34 -6.67
C ARG A 79 9.23 -11.07 -8.13
N GLY A 80 10.43 -10.58 -8.42
CA GLY A 80 10.88 -10.34 -9.78
C GLY A 80 10.92 -11.60 -10.64
N VAL A 81 11.47 -12.69 -10.09
CA VAL A 81 11.53 -13.98 -10.78
C VAL A 81 10.15 -14.58 -10.96
N THR A 82 9.30 -14.59 -9.92
CA THR A 82 7.94 -15.15 -10.03
C THR A 82 7.07 -14.39 -11.01
N SER A 83 7.13 -13.06 -11.05
CA SER A 83 6.36 -12.27 -12.00
C SER A 83 6.83 -12.44 -13.45
N THR A 84 8.12 -12.73 -13.66
CA THR A 84 8.68 -13.01 -15.00
C THR A 84 8.39 -14.45 -15.45
N LEU A 85 8.29 -15.39 -14.50
CA LEU A 85 8.06 -16.81 -14.76
C LEU A 85 6.59 -17.23 -14.67
N GLU A 86 5.66 -16.33 -14.44
CA GLU A 86 4.22 -16.65 -14.49
C GLU A 86 3.79 -17.08 -15.91
N ILE A 87 4.14 -18.32 -16.25
CA ILE A 87 3.55 -19.05 -17.35
C ILE A 87 2.15 -19.49 -16.91
N ASN A 88 1.23 -18.53 -16.93
CA ASN A 88 -0.19 -18.86 -16.76
C ASN A 88 -0.74 -19.41 -18.08
N PRO A 89 -1.37 -20.58 -18.09
CA PRO A 89 -2.07 -21.06 -19.27
C PRO A 89 -3.11 -20.01 -19.70
N LEU A 90 -3.09 -19.59 -20.95
CA LEU A 90 -3.94 -18.53 -21.54
C LEU A 90 -5.41 -18.56 -21.11
N GLY A 91 -5.97 -19.75 -20.84
CA GLY A 91 -7.36 -19.91 -20.41
C GLY A 91 -7.63 -19.46 -18.97
N ILE A 92 -6.66 -19.63 -18.06
CA ILE A 92 -6.80 -19.20 -16.67
C ILE A 92 -6.63 -17.67 -16.58
N GLN A 93 -5.74 -17.08 -17.36
CA GLN A 93 -5.57 -15.63 -17.42
C GLN A 93 -6.86 -14.92 -17.88
N ALA A 94 -7.54 -15.47 -18.88
CA ALA A 94 -8.80 -14.88 -19.36
C ALA A 94 -9.92 -14.95 -18.30
N ALA A 95 -9.94 -15.95 -17.42
CA ALA A 95 -10.93 -16.09 -16.37
C ALA A 95 -10.51 -15.42 -15.04
N ALA A 96 -9.22 -15.12 -14.87
CA ALA A 96 -8.65 -14.63 -13.59
C ALA A 96 -9.41 -13.42 -13.01
N PRO A 97 -9.69 -12.32 -13.75
CA PRO A 97 -10.36 -11.16 -13.17
C PRO A 97 -11.75 -11.47 -12.62
N VAL A 98 -12.49 -12.40 -13.25
CA VAL A 98 -13.81 -12.83 -12.78
C VAL A 98 -13.68 -13.72 -11.55
N ILE A 99 -12.76 -14.69 -11.58
CA ILE A 99 -12.50 -15.60 -10.46
C ILE A 99 -12.03 -14.80 -9.24
N GLU A 100 -11.09 -13.89 -9.40
CA GLU A 100 -10.59 -13.01 -8.35
C GLU A 100 -11.71 -12.16 -7.73
N SER A 101 -12.59 -11.60 -8.58
CA SER A 101 -13.73 -10.82 -8.11
C SER A 101 -14.75 -11.68 -7.36
N TYR A 102 -14.99 -12.91 -7.79
CA TYR A 102 -15.85 -13.87 -7.09
C TYR A 102 -15.27 -14.26 -5.73
N LEU A 103 -13.97 -14.60 -5.68
CA LEU A 103 -13.25 -14.97 -4.46
C LEU A 103 -12.96 -13.77 -3.54
N ASN A 104 -13.21 -12.54 -3.99
CA ASN A 104 -12.79 -11.31 -3.32
C ASN A 104 -11.29 -11.28 -3.02
N TYR A 105 -10.45 -11.78 -3.91
CA TYR A 105 -9.02 -11.91 -3.69
C TYR A 105 -8.24 -11.69 -4.98
N SER A 106 -7.29 -10.75 -4.97
CA SER A 106 -6.40 -10.51 -6.11
C SER A 106 -5.15 -11.39 -6.01
N PHE A 107 -4.93 -12.24 -7.00
CA PHE A 107 -3.75 -13.11 -7.06
C PHE A 107 -2.46 -12.31 -7.23
N PHE A 108 -2.54 -11.19 -7.93
CA PHE A 108 -1.39 -10.32 -8.15
C PHE A 108 -0.95 -9.60 -6.87
N THR A 109 -1.87 -8.98 -6.14
CA THR A 109 -1.55 -8.21 -4.94
C THR A 109 -1.50 -9.04 -3.67
N GLY A 110 -2.03 -10.26 -3.67
CA GLY A 110 -2.17 -11.11 -2.49
C GLY A 110 -3.13 -10.55 -1.44
N ARG A 111 -4.07 -9.68 -1.83
CA ARG A 111 -4.95 -8.94 -0.92
C ARG A 111 -6.41 -9.03 -1.38
N PRO A 112 -7.39 -8.87 -0.47
CA PRO A 112 -8.79 -8.79 -0.86
C PRO A 112 -9.06 -7.53 -1.71
N ILE A 113 -9.85 -7.70 -2.78
CA ILE A 113 -10.29 -6.61 -3.67
C ILE A 113 -11.15 -5.63 -2.90
N VAL A 114 -12.19 -6.13 -2.23
CA VAL A 114 -12.97 -5.39 -1.24
C VAL A 114 -12.42 -5.73 0.13
N PRO A 115 -11.84 -4.78 0.88
CA PRO A 115 -11.36 -5.03 2.23
C PRO A 115 -12.48 -5.58 3.13
N TYR A 116 -12.19 -6.57 3.96
CA TYR A 116 -13.18 -7.25 4.81
C TYR A 116 -14.03 -6.29 5.66
N TYR A 117 -13.45 -5.22 6.15
CA TYR A 117 -14.19 -4.25 6.94
C TYR A 117 -15.20 -3.43 6.13
N ILE A 118 -14.97 -3.25 4.81
CA ILE A 118 -15.93 -2.62 3.89
C ILE A 118 -17.00 -3.65 3.52
N ASP A 119 -16.57 -4.87 3.19
CA ASP A 119 -17.46 -5.96 2.76
C ASP A 119 -18.51 -6.31 3.81
N GLN A 120 -18.12 -6.25 5.10
CA GLN A 120 -19.03 -6.55 6.21
C GLN A 120 -19.95 -5.38 6.62
N ASN A 121 -19.55 -4.13 6.40
CA ASN A 121 -20.22 -2.98 6.98
C ASN A 121 -20.87 -2.03 5.97
N VAL A 122 -20.62 -2.23 4.67
CA VAL A 122 -21.11 -1.36 3.60
C VAL A 122 -21.85 -2.20 2.57
N ILE A 123 -23.05 -1.77 2.19
CA ILE A 123 -23.81 -2.44 1.13
C ILE A 123 -23.01 -2.45 -0.18
N PRO A 124 -23.04 -3.55 -0.95
CA PRO A 124 -22.17 -3.75 -2.11
C PRO A 124 -22.10 -2.56 -3.07
N MET A 125 -23.23 -1.97 -3.46
CA MET A 125 -23.27 -0.86 -4.41
C MET A 125 -22.57 0.42 -3.92
N LEU A 126 -22.38 0.59 -2.59
CA LEU A 126 -21.71 1.74 -1.98
C LEU A 126 -20.25 1.46 -1.61
N GLN A 127 -19.73 0.25 -1.90
CA GLN A 127 -18.35 -0.12 -1.65
C GLN A 127 -17.42 0.54 -2.65
N SER A 128 -17.14 1.82 -2.47
CA SER A 128 -16.24 2.60 -3.31
C SER A 128 -15.04 3.15 -2.55
N ARG A 129 -14.00 3.52 -3.27
CA ARG A 129 -12.84 4.25 -2.80
C ARG A 129 -12.76 5.59 -3.54
N LEU A 130 -11.84 6.45 -3.14
CA LEU A 130 -11.58 7.73 -3.82
C LEU A 130 -11.19 7.55 -5.29
N ASP A 131 -10.51 6.45 -5.59
CA ASP A 131 -10.02 6.06 -6.91
C ASP A 131 -10.98 5.13 -7.68
N SER A 132 -12.17 4.83 -7.13
CA SER A 132 -13.18 4.03 -7.84
C SER A 132 -13.76 4.82 -9.00
N SER A 133 -13.93 4.16 -10.16
CA SER A 133 -14.47 4.81 -11.35
C SER A 133 -15.97 5.11 -11.22
N VAL A 134 -16.40 6.23 -11.79
CA VAL A 134 -17.83 6.59 -11.88
C VAL A 134 -18.60 5.56 -12.69
N ILE A 135 -17.96 4.99 -13.71
CA ILE A 135 -18.53 3.93 -14.53
C ILE A 135 -18.89 2.73 -13.67
N SER A 136 -17.95 2.24 -12.86
CA SER A 136 -18.17 1.07 -12.00
C SER A 136 -19.23 1.33 -10.95
N GLN A 137 -19.35 2.55 -10.45
CA GLN A 137 -20.42 2.94 -9.54
C GLN A 137 -21.78 2.97 -10.25
N ALA A 138 -21.87 3.57 -11.43
CA ALA A 138 -23.09 3.59 -12.21
C ALA A 138 -23.55 2.18 -12.62
N VAL A 139 -22.60 1.31 -12.99
CA VAL A 139 -22.91 -0.09 -13.30
C VAL A 139 -23.39 -0.84 -12.06
N ALA A 140 -22.73 -0.64 -10.90
CA ALA A 140 -23.17 -1.26 -9.65
C ALA A 140 -24.58 -0.82 -9.24
N GLU A 141 -24.88 0.47 -9.36
CA GLU A 141 -26.22 0.99 -9.11
C GLU A 141 -27.27 0.43 -10.09
N PHE A 142 -26.93 0.34 -11.37
CA PHE A 142 -27.81 -0.26 -12.36
C PHE A 142 -28.11 -1.73 -12.06
N LEU A 143 -27.08 -2.49 -11.70
CA LEU A 143 -27.20 -3.91 -11.34
C LEU A 143 -28.01 -4.09 -10.04
N ASP A 144 -27.85 -3.19 -9.07
CA ASP A 144 -28.60 -3.23 -7.80
C ASP A 144 -30.10 -3.03 -8.02
N LYS A 145 -30.50 -2.16 -8.97
CA LYS A 145 -31.91 -2.03 -9.41
C LYS A 145 -32.47 -3.32 -9.99
N GLY A 146 -31.60 -4.17 -10.58
CA GLY A 146 -31.92 -5.52 -11.03
C GLY A 146 -31.80 -6.60 -9.95
N ASN A 147 -31.60 -6.22 -8.68
CA ASN A 147 -31.36 -7.11 -7.54
C ASN A 147 -30.04 -7.94 -7.63
N ILE A 148 -29.07 -7.48 -8.41
CA ILE A 148 -27.74 -8.06 -8.54
C ILE A 148 -26.76 -7.19 -7.73
N LYS A 149 -26.36 -7.68 -6.56
CA LYS A 149 -25.53 -6.94 -5.61
C LYS A 149 -24.05 -7.13 -5.91
N VAL A 150 -23.43 -6.16 -6.57
CA VAL A 150 -22.00 -6.18 -6.92
C VAL A 150 -21.32 -4.89 -6.43
N SER A 151 -20.10 -5.03 -5.93
CA SER A 151 -19.27 -3.90 -5.50
C SER A 151 -18.67 -3.17 -6.70
N PRO A 152 -18.67 -1.82 -6.74
CA PRO A 152 -17.90 -1.03 -7.71
C PRO A 152 -16.43 -1.42 -7.77
N LEU A 153 -15.80 -1.74 -6.63
CA LEU A 153 -14.40 -2.20 -6.57
C LEU A 153 -14.16 -3.49 -7.33
N LYS A 154 -15.13 -4.43 -7.31
CA LYS A 154 -15.05 -5.68 -8.08
C LYS A 154 -15.23 -5.43 -9.57
N ILE A 155 -16.10 -4.48 -9.94
CA ILE A 155 -16.29 -4.08 -11.33
C ILE A 155 -15.01 -3.41 -11.86
N ASP A 156 -14.42 -2.46 -11.12
CA ASP A 156 -13.15 -1.85 -11.47
C ASP A 156 -12.06 -2.90 -11.68
N HIS A 157 -11.98 -3.89 -10.79
CA HIS A 157 -11.00 -4.97 -10.90
C HIS A 157 -11.17 -5.80 -12.19
N ILE A 158 -12.41 -6.12 -12.56
CA ILE A 158 -12.72 -6.84 -13.81
C ILE A 158 -12.34 -5.99 -15.02
N LEU A 159 -12.76 -4.72 -15.05
CA LEU A 159 -12.49 -3.82 -16.17
C LEU A 159 -11.00 -3.57 -16.37
N THR A 160 -10.26 -3.36 -15.29
CA THR A 160 -8.80 -3.17 -15.35
C THR A 160 -8.08 -4.48 -15.67
N GLY A 161 -8.55 -5.61 -15.16
CA GLY A 161 -7.98 -6.93 -15.42
C GLY A 161 -8.08 -7.34 -16.90
N TYR A 162 -9.21 -7.08 -17.55
CA TYR A 162 -9.37 -7.33 -18.99
C TYR A 162 -8.77 -6.25 -19.88
N GLY A 163 -8.87 -5.00 -19.46
CA GLY A 163 -8.36 -3.86 -20.21
C GLY A 163 -6.86 -3.68 -20.14
N GLY A 164 -6.21 -4.29 -19.15
CA GLY A 164 -4.81 -4.08 -18.86
C GLY A 164 -4.48 -2.60 -18.66
N THR A 165 -3.25 -2.21 -18.91
CA THR A 165 -2.79 -0.82 -18.78
C THR A 165 -3.57 0.15 -19.68
N LEU A 166 -3.90 -0.26 -20.90
CA LEU A 166 -4.68 0.57 -21.84
C LEU A 166 -6.11 0.77 -21.35
N GLY A 167 -6.76 -0.29 -20.87
CA GLY A 167 -8.10 -0.22 -20.31
C GLY A 167 -8.19 0.70 -19.09
N THR A 168 -7.17 0.67 -18.23
CA THR A 168 -7.06 1.62 -17.10
C THR A 168 -7.03 3.06 -17.58
N TYR A 169 -6.24 3.37 -18.61
CA TYR A 169 -6.17 4.73 -19.16
C TYR A 169 -7.48 5.19 -19.78
N VAL A 170 -8.17 4.31 -20.49
CA VAL A 170 -9.48 4.63 -21.09
C VAL A 170 -10.51 4.89 -19.99
N LEU A 171 -10.59 4.02 -18.99
CA LEU A 171 -11.49 4.19 -17.84
C LEU A 171 -11.21 5.48 -17.10
N ASP A 172 -9.96 5.75 -16.77
CA ASP A 172 -9.53 6.95 -16.09
C ASP A 172 -9.85 8.23 -16.89
N ALA A 173 -9.66 8.21 -18.21
CA ALA A 173 -9.95 9.35 -19.08
C ALA A 173 -11.47 9.61 -19.15
N VAL A 174 -12.28 8.57 -19.31
CA VAL A 174 -13.74 8.67 -19.31
C VAL A 174 -14.25 9.11 -17.93
N ASP A 175 -13.68 8.60 -16.85
CA ASP A 175 -14.01 8.98 -15.49
C ASP A 175 -13.73 10.45 -15.22
N ALA A 176 -12.55 10.96 -15.62
CA ALA A 176 -12.20 12.36 -15.51
C ALA A 176 -13.14 13.27 -16.31
N LEU A 177 -13.56 12.81 -17.51
CA LEU A 177 -14.50 13.55 -18.34
C LEU A 177 -15.91 13.57 -17.74
N LEU A 178 -16.38 12.43 -17.25
CA LEU A 178 -17.68 12.34 -16.58
C LEU A 178 -17.74 13.19 -15.33
N ARG A 179 -16.73 13.13 -14.46
CA ARG A 179 -16.67 13.89 -13.20
C ARG A 179 -16.65 15.41 -13.42
N ASN A 180 -15.97 15.88 -14.46
CA ASN A 180 -15.77 17.32 -14.65
C ASN A 180 -16.74 17.98 -15.65
N VAL A 181 -17.34 17.20 -16.56
CA VAL A 181 -18.12 17.75 -17.70
C VAL A 181 -19.58 17.33 -17.67
N VAL A 182 -19.87 16.09 -17.26
CA VAL A 182 -21.20 15.50 -17.46
C VAL A 182 -22.02 15.47 -16.17
N LEU A 183 -21.37 15.20 -15.03
CA LEU A 183 -22.09 15.16 -13.75
C LEU A 183 -22.27 16.57 -13.21
N PRO A 184 -23.52 17.01 -12.91
CA PRO A 184 -23.73 18.25 -12.20
C PRO A 184 -22.95 18.19 -10.88
N GLN A 185 -22.34 19.30 -10.48
CA GLN A 185 -21.69 19.43 -9.17
C GLN A 185 -22.74 19.54 -8.04
N ASP A 186 -23.82 18.81 -8.15
CA ASP A 186 -24.85 18.75 -7.13
C ASP A 186 -24.37 17.94 -5.93
N ASN A 187 -24.83 18.31 -4.74
CA ASN A 187 -24.51 17.72 -3.43
C ASN A 187 -24.77 16.21 -3.31
N THR A 188 -25.20 15.56 -4.39
CA THR A 188 -25.51 14.11 -4.46
C THR A 188 -24.35 13.25 -4.94
N THR A 189 -23.24 13.85 -5.40
CA THR A 189 -22.07 13.06 -5.83
C THR A 189 -21.34 12.46 -4.61
N VAL A 190 -21.31 11.13 -4.56
CA VAL A 190 -20.67 10.36 -3.48
C VAL A 190 -19.16 10.58 -3.45
N LEU A 191 -18.54 10.97 -4.58
CA LEU A 191 -17.10 11.06 -4.74
C LEU A 191 -16.56 12.47 -4.53
N PRO A 192 -15.41 12.59 -3.85
CA PRO A 192 -14.71 13.85 -3.68
C PRO A 192 -14.12 14.37 -5.01
N LYS A 193 -13.90 15.69 -5.08
CA LYS A 193 -13.32 16.36 -6.24
C LYS A 193 -11.90 15.85 -6.54
N MET A 194 -11.57 15.64 -7.81
CA MET A 194 -10.22 15.20 -8.23
C MET A 194 -9.21 16.34 -8.20
N LYS A 195 -8.01 16.07 -7.69
CA LYS A 195 -6.84 16.94 -7.81
C LYS A 195 -6.15 16.75 -9.17
N LEU A 196 -5.37 17.74 -9.61
CA LEU A 196 -4.65 17.68 -10.88
C LEU A 196 -3.73 16.44 -10.98
N THR A 197 -3.08 16.07 -9.88
CA THR A 197 -2.18 14.91 -9.78
C THR A 197 -2.92 13.56 -9.83
N GLU A 198 -4.24 13.54 -9.76
CA GLU A 198 -5.08 12.35 -9.81
C GLU A 198 -5.61 12.08 -11.23
N TYR A 199 -5.41 13.03 -12.15
CA TYR A 199 -5.82 12.84 -13.55
C TYR A 199 -5.04 11.69 -14.21
N PRO A 200 -5.68 10.93 -15.10
CA PRO A 200 -5.19 9.64 -15.58
C PRO A 200 -3.77 9.61 -16.12
N LEU A 201 -3.43 10.55 -16.97
CA LEU A 201 -2.09 10.63 -17.57
C LEU A 201 -1.06 11.24 -16.61
N ILE A 202 -1.52 12.11 -15.71
CA ILE A 202 -0.66 12.86 -14.78
C ILE A 202 -0.31 12.01 -13.57
N LYS A 203 -1.27 11.27 -13.02
CA LYS A 203 -1.10 10.44 -11.81
C LYS A 203 0.04 9.42 -11.89
N ARG A 204 0.44 9.02 -13.10
CA ARG A 204 1.54 8.07 -13.30
C ARG A 204 2.92 8.69 -13.05
N PHE A 205 3.03 10.00 -13.24
CA PHE A 205 4.29 10.74 -13.14
C PHE A 205 4.44 11.49 -11.81
N PHE A 206 3.44 11.43 -10.96
CA PHE A 206 3.48 12.06 -9.64
C PHE A 206 3.17 11.04 -8.55
N ALA A 207 3.94 11.10 -7.47
CA ALA A 207 3.63 10.31 -6.28
C ALA A 207 2.32 10.80 -5.64
N LYS A 208 1.69 9.93 -4.84
CA LYS A 208 0.54 10.33 -4.04
C LYS A 208 0.98 11.33 -2.98
N GLU A 209 0.15 12.33 -2.71
CA GLU A 209 0.38 13.35 -1.68
C GLU A 209 0.56 12.72 -0.29
N PHE A 210 -0.11 11.60 -0.04
CA PHE A 210 0.01 10.80 1.18
C PHE A 210 0.59 9.43 0.82
N PRO A 211 1.93 9.29 0.81
CA PRO A 211 2.60 8.04 0.46
C PRO A 211 2.35 6.95 1.50
N ALA A 212 2.46 5.69 1.08
CA ALA A 212 2.17 4.55 1.94
C ALA A 212 3.37 4.11 2.79
N GLY A 213 4.59 4.53 2.45
CA GLY A 213 5.82 4.08 3.10
C GLY A 213 5.77 4.13 4.63
N PRO A 214 5.51 5.30 5.26
CA PRO A 214 5.48 5.39 6.72
C PRO A 214 4.47 4.47 7.40
N ALA A 215 3.37 4.13 6.72
CA ALA A 215 2.40 3.17 7.23
C ALA A 215 2.89 1.72 7.05
N GLU A 216 3.52 1.40 5.93
CA GLU A 216 4.11 0.08 5.68
C GLU A 216 5.18 -0.22 6.72
N ASP A 217 6.10 0.71 6.96
CA ASP A 217 7.16 0.59 7.96
C ASP A 217 6.61 0.36 9.39
N PHE A 218 5.62 1.15 9.78
CA PHE A 218 4.98 0.98 11.09
C PHE A 218 4.32 -0.38 11.24
N TYR A 219 3.56 -0.83 10.23
CA TYR A 219 2.88 -2.11 10.31
C TYR A 219 3.84 -3.29 10.20
N GLU A 220 5.01 -3.14 9.59
CA GLU A 220 6.05 -4.15 9.60
C GLU A 220 6.59 -4.38 11.01
N ILE A 221 6.91 -3.30 11.74
CA ILE A 221 7.32 -3.38 13.15
C ILE A 221 6.23 -4.05 13.99
N LYS A 222 4.97 -3.63 13.79
CA LYS A 222 3.84 -4.20 14.52
C LYS A 222 3.74 -5.71 14.28
N ASN A 223 3.81 -6.16 13.05
CA ASN A 223 3.74 -7.58 12.70
C ASN A 223 4.88 -8.36 13.34
N ARG A 224 6.10 -7.81 13.32
CA ARG A 224 7.27 -8.42 13.97
C ARG A 224 7.08 -8.59 15.49
N ILE A 225 6.54 -7.55 16.15
CA ILE A 225 6.21 -7.62 17.57
C ILE A 225 5.12 -8.69 17.84
N ASP A 226 4.08 -8.73 17.02
CA ASP A 226 3.00 -9.72 17.14
C ASP A 226 3.53 -11.16 16.97
N GLU A 227 4.46 -11.39 16.03
CA GLU A 227 5.15 -12.67 15.83
C GLU A 227 5.99 -13.06 17.06
N LEU A 228 6.73 -12.12 17.66
CA LEU A 228 7.50 -12.36 18.88
C LEU A 228 6.61 -12.70 20.07
N VAL A 229 5.52 -11.99 20.25
CA VAL A 229 4.52 -12.27 21.28
C VAL A 229 3.87 -13.62 21.05
N GLY A 230 3.56 -13.98 19.81
CA GLY A 230 3.04 -15.30 19.44
C GLY A 230 4.00 -16.42 19.83
N SER A 231 5.28 -16.25 19.51
CA SER A 231 6.35 -17.21 19.82
C SER A 231 6.54 -17.38 21.34
N LEU A 232 6.58 -16.28 22.09
CA LEU A 232 6.68 -16.31 23.54
C LEU A 232 5.47 -17.03 24.18
N ASN A 233 4.27 -16.74 23.72
CA ASN A 233 3.06 -17.41 24.18
C ASN A 233 3.08 -18.91 23.89
N GLN A 234 3.65 -19.31 22.76
CA GLN A 234 3.79 -20.73 22.42
C GLN A 234 4.79 -21.44 23.34
N LEU A 235 5.96 -20.85 23.62
CA LEU A 235 6.93 -21.38 24.59
C LEU A 235 6.30 -21.58 25.98
N ASN A 236 5.57 -20.57 26.44
CA ASN A 236 4.87 -20.64 27.74
C ASN A 236 3.80 -21.76 27.78
N ARG A 237 3.02 -21.91 26.70
CA ARG A 237 2.00 -22.99 26.61
C ARG A 237 2.62 -24.39 26.58
N GLN A 238 3.83 -24.50 26.05
CA GLN A 238 4.58 -25.77 26.03
C GLN A 238 5.34 -26.06 27.34
N GLY A 239 5.29 -25.14 28.32
CA GLY A 239 6.03 -25.28 29.56
C GLY A 239 7.56 -25.14 29.42
N ARG A 240 8.05 -24.56 28.30
CA ARG A 240 9.47 -24.35 28.00
C ARG A 240 9.97 -23.05 28.65
N THR A 241 9.97 -23.04 29.99
CA THR A 241 10.20 -21.84 30.82
C THR A 241 11.60 -21.25 30.60
N ASP A 242 12.64 -22.09 30.55
CA ASP A 242 14.02 -21.62 30.41
C ASP A 242 14.23 -20.94 29.03
N GLU A 243 13.62 -21.51 27.99
CA GLU A 243 13.68 -20.93 26.66
C GLU A 243 12.83 -19.66 26.53
N ALA A 244 11.72 -19.58 27.24
CA ALA A 244 10.91 -18.36 27.31
C ALA A 244 11.68 -17.22 27.99
N VAL A 245 12.43 -17.50 29.06
CA VAL A 245 13.30 -16.53 29.72
C VAL A 245 14.40 -16.05 28.77
N ALA A 246 15.12 -16.97 28.14
CA ALA A 246 16.16 -16.63 27.14
C ALA A 246 15.58 -15.83 25.96
N PHE A 247 14.36 -16.16 25.54
CA PHE A 247 13.67 -15.42 24.49
C PHE A 247 13.32 -13.98 24.89
N ILE A 248 12.90 -13.77 26.15
CA ILE A 248 12.63 -12.43 26.68
C ILE A 248 13.96 -11.63 26.83
N GLU A 249 15.04 -12.26 27.27
CA GLU A 249 16.34 -11.61 27.36
C GLU A 249 16.81 -11.13 25.97
N LEU A 250 16.54 -11.93 24.93
CA LEU A 250 16.93 -11.64 23.56
C LEU A 250 16.04 -10.56 22.92
N HIS A 251 14.73 -10.61 23.12
CA HIS A 251 13.76 -9.79 22.41
C HIS A 251 13.02 -8.79 23.30
N GLY A 252 13.43 -8.62 24.56
CA GLY A 252 12.72 -7.85 25.58
C GLY A 252 12.49 -6.38 25.17
N SER A 253 13.41 -5.77 24.46
CA SER A 253 13.28 -4.38 23.99
C SER A 253 12.12 -4.24 22.98
N MET A 254 12.00 -5.16 22.02
CA MET A 254 10.88 -5.17 21.09
C MET A 254 9.56 -5.55 21.74
N LEU A 255 9.58 -6.56 22.62
CA LEU A 255 8.41 -6.97 23.38
C LEU A 255 7.88 -5.83 24.27
N GLY A 256 8.77 -5.00 24.81
CA GLY A 256 8.43 -3.81 25.61
C GLY A 256 7.72 -2.72 24.81
N MET A 257 7.86 -2.66 23.50
CA MET A 257 7.15 -1.70 22.63
C MET A 257 5.70 -2.11 22.32
N LYS A 258 5.30 -3.35 22.63
CA LYS A 258 4.01 -3.93 22.24
C LYS A 258 2.82 -3.03 22.55
N ASP A 259 2.71 -2.54 23.76
CA ASP A 259 1.52 -1.80 24.20
C ASP A 259 1.45 -0.43 23.51
N ALA A 260 2.57 0.27 23.37
CA ALA A 260 2.65 1.54 22.67
C ALA A 260 2.34 1.40 21.16
N VAL A 261 2.87 0.36 20.53
CA VAL A 261 2.60 0.06 19.11
C VAL A 261 1.12 -0.30 18.91
N ASN A 262 0.52 -1.06 19.81
CA ASN A 262 -0.90 -1.41 19.74
C ASN A 262 -1.81 -0.19 19.97
N GLU A 263 -1.43 0.72 20.85
CA GLU A 263 -2.16 1.98 21.07
C GLU A 263 -2.14 2.84 19.82
N LEU A 264 -0.98 3.03 19.20
CA LEU A 264 -0.86 3.75 17.94
C LEU A 264 -1.64 3.08 16.81
N ALA A 265 -1.59 1.76 16.68
CA ALA A 265 -2.37 1.01 15.70
C ALA A 265 -3.88 1.21 15.89
N LYS A 266 -4.35 1.30 17.13
CA LYS A 266 -5.75 1.59 17.46
C LYS A 266 -6.13 3.02 17.07
N GLU A 267 -5.27 3.98 17.29
CA GLU A 267 -5.47 5.38 16.87
C GLU A 267 -5.59 5.50 15.35
N LEU A 268 -4.65 4.89 14.62
CA LEU A 268 -4.69 4.84 13.15
C LEU A 268 -5.96 4.13 12.64
N SER A 269 -6.39 3.06 13.32
CA SER A 269 -7.64 2.37 12.98
C SER A 269 -8.87 3.26 13.18
N ASN A 270 -8.89 4.09 14.24
CA ASN A 270 -9.97 5.05 14.46
C ASN A 270 -9.99 6.13 13.36
N LEU A 271 -8.83 6.66 12.96
CA LEU A 271 -8.74 7.61 11.85
C LEU A 271 -9.19 6.98 10.52
N ASN A 272 -8.84 5.73 10.26
CA ASN A 272 -9.34 4.99 9.11
C ASN A 272 -10.87 4.82 9.14
N ARG A 273 -11.45 4.61 10.32
CA ARG A 273 -12.92 4.54 10.49
C ARG A 273 -13.57 5.90 10.20
N LEU A 274 -12.99 6.99 10.69
CA LEU A 274 -13.48 8.35 10.40
C LEU A 274 -13.41 8.66 8.90
N GLU A 275 -12.30 8.33 8.23
CA GLU A 275 -12.16 8.51 6.78
C GLU A 275 -13.26 7.78 5.99
N ARG A 276 -13.65 6.58 6.43
CA ARG A 276 -14.78 5.83 5.84
C ARG A 276 -16.13 6.49 6.11
N GLN A 277 -16.35 7.02 7.31
CA GLN A 277 -17.59 7.71 7.65
C GLN A 277 -17.79 8.97 6.81
N VAL A 278 -16.72 9.69 6.50
CA VAL A 278 -16.76 10.86 5.59
C VAL A 278 -17.27 10.47 4.19
N LEU A 279 -16.88 9.28 3.67
CA LEU A 279 -17.37 8.84 2.35
C LEU A 279 -18.90 8.69 2.29
N THR A 280 -19.49 8.22 3.37
CA THR A 280 -20.93 7.95 3.45
C THR A 280 -21.73 9.12 4.07
N ALA A 281 -21.06 10.20 4.49
CA ALA A 281 -21.72 11.37 5.08
C ALA A 281 -22.50 12.17 4.01
N ASP A 282 -23.58 12.81 4.45
CA ASP A 282 -24.34 13.74 3.61
C ASP A 282 -23.62 15.10 3.57
N MET A 283 -22.65 15.20 2.68
CA MET A 283 -21.74 16.32 2.51
C MET A 283 -21.41 16.52 1.03
N THR A 284 -21.02 17.74 0.66
CA THR A 284 -20.56 18.02 -0.70
C THR A 284 -19.26 17.27 -1.02
N ALA A 285 -18.99 17.06 -2.32
CA ALA A 285 -17.74 16.41 -2.77
C ALA A 285 -16.49 17.16 -2.32
N GLU A 286 -16.56 18.48 -2.19
CA GLU A 286 -15.45 19.33 -1.74
C GLU A 286 -15.22 19.19 -0.24
N GLU A 287 -16.27 19.26 0.58
CA GLU A 287 -16.18 19.04 2.03
C GLU A 287 -15.65 17.63 2.37
N LYS A 288 -16.13 16.61 1.65
CA LYS A 288 -15.59 15.24 1.80
C LYS A 288 -14.10 15.19 1.51
N ARG A 289 -13.65 15.89 0.46
CA ARG A 289 -12.23 15.96 0.08
C ARG A 289 -11.40 16.60 1.18
N ASP A 290 -11.81 17.75 1.65
CA ASP A 290 -11.08 18.51 2.67
C ASP A 290 -10.93 17.71 3.97
N LEU A 291 -12.01 17.08 4.42
CA LEU A 291 -11.97 16.24 5.62
C LEU A 291 -11.08 15.01 5.45
N GLN A 292 -11.12 14.38 4.29
CA GLN A 292 -10.24 13.22 4.04
C GLN A 292 -8.77 13.61 3.99
N ASP A 293 -8.45 14.74 3.35
CA ASP A 293 -7.09 15.25 3.29
C ASP A 293 -6.59 15.64 4.69
N GLN A 294 -7.44 16.21 5.54
CA GLN A 294 -7.11 16.48 6.94
C GLN A 294 -6.84 15.19 7.73
N ILE A 295 -7.69 14.18 7.59
CA ILE A 295 -7.51 12.88 8.27
C ILE A 295 -6.21 12.22 7.78
N ARG A 296 -5.93 12.24 6.49
CA ARG A 296 -4.71 11.66 5.91
C ARG A 296 -3.45 12.41 6.34
N SER A 297 -3.52 13.75 6.37
CA SER A 297 -2.45 14.58 6.91
C SER A 297 -2.17 14.24 8.37
N THR A 298 -3.22 14.12 9.19
CA THR A 298 -3.09 13.73 10.60
C THR A 298 -2.44 12.36 10.74
N LYS A 299 -2.89 11.36 9.97
CA LYS A 299 -2.26 10.03 9.96
C LYS A 299 -0.77 10.10 9.59
N MET A 300 -0.43 10.91 8.59
CA MET A 300 0.95 11.07 8.15
C MET A 300 1.82 11.72 9.24
N VAL A 301 1.32 12.75 9.92
CA VAL A 301 2.03 13.39 11.04
C VAL A 301 2.28 12.38 12.17
N ILE A 302 1.28 11.60 12.54
CA ILE A 302 1.39 10.58 13.60
C ILE A 302 2.41 9.51 13.20
N LEU A 303 2.33 8.99 11.98
CA LEU A 303 3.27 7.97 11.50
C LEU A 303 4.71 8.48 11.45
N LYS A 304 4.93 9.70 10.97
CA LYS A 304 6.26 10.30 10.91
C LYS A 304 6.82 10.70 12.27
N SER A 305 5.97 11.05 13.22
CA SER A 305 6.42 11.45 14.57
C SER A 305 6.54 10.25 15.50
N GLU A 306 5.45 9.53 15.74
CA GLU A 306 5.41 8.41 16.69
C GLU A 306 5.88 7.11 16.07
N GLY A 307 5.47 6.81 14.84
CA GLY A 307 5.90 5.62 14.11
C GLY A 307 7.42 5.57 13.92
N ALA A 308 8.02 6.70 13.53
CA ALA A 308 9.47 6.81 13.37
C ALA A 308 10.27 6.61 14.68
N LYS A 309 9.67 6.80 15.85
CA LYS A 309 10.34 6.48 17.12
C LYS A 309 10.57 4.98 17.26
N PHE A 310 9.59 4.16 16.89
CA PHE A 310 9.73 2.71 16.94
C PHE A 310 10.78 2.19 15.97
N LEU A 311 10.85 2.76 14.75
CA LEU A 311 11.90 2.45 13.77
C LEU A 311 13.29 2.75 14.31
N ARG A 312 13.47 3.92 14.92
CA ARG A 312 14.75 4.30 15.53
C ARG A 312 15.13 3.40 16.73
N GLN A 313 14.16 3.00 17.53
CA GLN A 313 14.39 2.08 18.64
C GLN A 313 14.79 0.71 18.12
N GLU A 314 14.14 0.22 17.07
CA GLU A 314 14.49 -1.04 16.43
C GLU A 314 15.91 -0.99 15.84
N ALA A 315 16.25 0.07 15.11
CA ALA A 315 17.58 0.24 14.50
C ALA A 315 18.73 0.32 15.52
N GLN A 316 18.44 0.69 16.78
CA GLN A 316 19.43 0.71 17.86
C GLN A 316 19.61 -0.65 18.56
N LEU A 317 18.76 -1.65 18.22
CA LEU A 317 18.94 -2.98 18.78
C LEU A 317 20.12 -3.68 18.12
N PRO A 318 20.98 -4.37 18.91
CA PRO A 318 22.10 -5.10 18.34
C PRO A 318 21.59 -6.15 17.35
N THR A 319 22.08 -6.10 16.14
CA THR A 319 21.89 -7.17 15.13
C THR A 319 22.53 -8.43 15.65
N MET A 320 21.72 -9.33 16.24
CA MET A 320 22.23 -10.61 16.69
C MET A 320 22.31 -11.55 15.51
N GLU A 321 23.55 -12.00 15.20
CA GLU A 321 23.75 -13.18 14.36
C GLU A 321 23.01 -14.35 15.01
N VAL A 322 22.04 -14.89 14.28
CA VAL A 322 21.38 -16.14 14.66
C VAL A 322 22.47 -17.24 14.64
N ARG A 323 23.00 -17.57 15.82
CA ARG A 323 23.79 -18.80 15.92
C ARG A 323 22.83 -19.97 15.72
N PRO A 324 23.08 -20.86 14.74
CA PRO A 324 22.28 -22.07 14.63
C PRO A 324 22.40 -22.86 15.94
N LEU A 325 21.26 -23.17 16.53
CA LEU A 325 21.19 -24.12 17.63
C LEU A 325 21.64 -25.48 17.10
N ASN A 326 22.82 -25.94 17.58
CA ASN A 326 23.34 -27.27 17.32
C ASN A 326 22.47 -28.34 17.96
#